data_a5822028b26fa7633aaf4184b17c30fd
#
_entry.id   a5822028b26fa7633aaf4184b17c30fd
#
_cell.length_a   1.000
_cell.length_b   1.000
_cell.length_c   1.000
_cell.angle_alpha   90.00
_cell.angle_beta   90.00
_cell.angle_gamma   90.00
#
_symmetry.space_group_name_H-M   'P 1'
#
loop_
_entity.id
_entity.type
_entity.pdbx_description
1 polymer ?
#
loop_
_entity_poly.entity_id
_entity_poly.type
_entity_poly.pdbx_seq_one_letter_code
_entity_poly.pdbx_strand_id
1 'polypeptide(L)'
;VMETAATSDDKPESETVRVLVISHGHPELSLGGAEVASYNLHQGLKSVSGSQSFFLARVGDGYPRHGRSALMGVADAEDELLFHADEYDPFLISNRNTSDLQSDLRRFVGSLKPDIVHFHHFIGLGLEALHVVRDALPDSTIFVTLHEFLPICHNHGQMVKTGTHALCRTASPIACHNCFPDIEPGTFLRRKQFVQSMLGLADRFITPSRFLAERYQQWGLPGDKISVIENGLNVREKAEPRRLKNDGDRRSRFAFFGQMTPYKGVDVLLDAVQRIPEDVWGDDASLTIFGGNLERQPEDFRAKIADLIERTGNRVRFAGPYQNKDMPALMRQVDWVLMPSVWWENSPVIIQEAFFHGRPLICSGIGGMAEKVRNGIDGLHFLAGSPEDLSDRMSETLENKDLWNTLRAGIKEPKDYRSSAREHLASYRSAIGSRFSAGPALPGELRQSA
;
A
#
# COMPACT_ATOMS: atom_id res chain seq x y z
N VAL A 1 -37.40 18.10 -51.78
CA VAL A 1 -36.85 16.81 -51.46
C VAL A 1 -35.35 17.05 -51.22
N MET A 2 -34.93 17.22 -49.96
CA MET A 2 -33.54 17.25 -49.60
C MET A 2 -33.38 16.21 -48.45
N GLU A 3 -32.75 15.11 -48.79
CA GLU A 3 -32.33 14.07 -47.88
C GLU A 3 -31.20 14.59 -47.01
N THR A 4 -31.42 14.68 -45.71
CA THR A 4 -30.37 14.91 -44.74
C THR A 4 -29.73 13.57 -44.40
N ALA A 5 -28.50 13.36 -44.86
CA ALA A 5 -27.68 12.24 -44.47
C ALA A 5 -27.27 12.40 -42.98
N ALA A 6 -27.71 11.48 -42.15
CA ALA A 6 -27.21 11.30 -40.81
C ALA A 6 -25.81 10.67 -40.87
N THR A 7 -24.78 11.41 -40.52
CA THR A 7 -23.44 10.86 -40.27
C THR A 7 -23.45 10.18 -38.90
N SER A 8 -23.51 8.86 -38.91
CA SER A 8 -23.20 8.04 -37.73
C SER A 8 -21.70 8.13 -37.48
N ASP A 9 -21.32 8.87 -36.46
CA ASP A 9 -19.98 8.79 -35.83
C ASP A 9 -19.86 7.44 -35.06
N ASP A 10 -19.71 6.36 -35.83
CA ASP A 10 -19.22 5.08 -35.28
C ASP A 10 -17.74 5.21 -35.01
N LYS A 11 -17.39 5.73 -33.81
CA LYS A 11 -16.07 5.47 -33.23
C LYS A 11 -15.98 3.96 -32.98
N PRO A 12 -14.91 3.27 -33.43
CA PRO A 12 -14.74 1.85 -33.15
C PRO A 12 -14.81 1.64 -31.61
N GLU A 13 -15.71 0.74 -31.19
CA GLU A 13 -15.77 0.28 -29.81
C GLU A 13 -14.35 -0.11 -29.40
N SER A 14 -13.78 0.59 -28.40
CA SER A 14 -12.43 0.32 -27.95
C SER A 14 -12.39 -1.12 -27.47
N GLU A 15 -11.52 -1.92 -28.08
CA GLU A 15 -11.31 -3.32 -27.76
C GLU A 15 -11.20 -3.53 -26.25
N THR A 16 -11.96 -4.48 -25.70
CA THR A 16 -12.02 -4.76 -24.27
C THR A 16 -10.68 -5.33 -23.80
N VAL A 17 -10.01 -4.64 -22.88
CA VAL A 17 -8.73 -5.06 -22.32
C VAL A 17 -8.96 -6.15 -21.26
N ARG A 18 -8.37 -7.32 -21.46
CA ARG A 18 -8.39 -8.45 -20.52
C ARG A 18 -7.24 -8.33 -19.55
N VAL A 19 -7.53 -8.20 -18.26
CA VAL A 19 -6.54 -7.95 -17.20
C VAL A 19 -6.55 -9.11 -16.21
N LEU A 20 -5.39 -9.71 -15.96
CA LEU A 20 -5.17 -10.62 -14.84
C LEU A 20 -4.45 -9.87 -13.73
N VAL A 21 -5.10 -9.66 -12.61
CA VAL A 21 -4.50 -9.09 -11.38
C VAL A 21 -4.00 -10.23 -10.51
N ILE A 22 -2.71 -10.23 -10.15
CA ILE A 22 -2.08 -11.26 -9.31
C ILE A 22 -1.65 -10.63 -7.98
N SER A 23 -2.15 -11.18 -6.87
CA SER A 23 -1.87 -10.75 -5.50
C SER A 23 -1.24 -11.86 -4.66
N HIS A 24 -0.48 -11.49 -3.63
CA HIS A 24 0.11 -12.43 -2.68
C HIS A 24 -0.89 -12.95 -1.63
N GLY A 25 -2.12 -12.45 -1.62
CA GLY A 25 -3.20 -12.88 -0.75
C GLY A 25 -4.56 -12.40 -1.22
N HIS A 26 -5.61 -13.07 -0.75
CA HIS A 26 -7.00 -12.68 -0.96
C HIS A 26 -7.51 -11.91 0.28
N PRO A 27 -8.19 -10.75 0.15
CA PRO A 27 -8.58 -9.94 1.30
C PRO A 27 -9.56 -10.63 2.27
N GLU A 28 -10.29 -11.65 1.83
CA GLU A 28 -11.12 -12.46 2.72
C GLU A 28 -10.31 -13.46 3.57
N LEU A 29 -9.08 -13.77 3.17
CA LEU A 29 -8.21 -14.74 3.86
C LEU A 29 -7.07 -14.06 4.62
N SER A 30 -6.57 -12.92 4.12
CA SER A 30 -5.52 -12.14 4.77
C SER A 30 -5.75 -10.65 4.54
N LEU A 31 -5.76 -9.86 5.62
CA LEU A 31 -5.99 -8.42 5.57
C LEU A 31 -4.66 -7.67 5.61
N GLY A 32 -4.28 -7.11 4.48
CA GLY A 32 -3.14 -6.19 4.33
C GLY A 32 -3.45 -5.11 3.30
N GLY A 33 -2.66 -4.03 3.32
CA GLY A 33 -2.91 -2.89 2.43
C GLY A 33 -2.75 -3.24 0.94
N ALA A 34 -1.82 -4.12 0.59
CA ALA A 34 -1.59 -4.53 -0.79
C ALA A 34 -2.69 -5.47 -1.32
N GLU A 35 -3.19 -6.39 -0.48
CA GLU A 35 -4.31 -7.28 -0.82
C GLU A 35 -5.59 -6.48 -1.07
N VAL A 36 -5.90 -5.55 -0.18
CA VAL A 36 -7.05 -4.66 -0.34
C VAL A 36 -6.91 -3.78 -1.58
N ALA A 37 -5.72 -3.22 -1.84
CA ALA A 37 -5.49 -2.37 -3.00
C ALA A 37 -5.63 -3.13 -4.33
N SER A 38 -5.05 -4.35 -4.41
CA SER A 38 -5.15 -5.20 -5.61
C SER A 38 -6.58 -5.65 -5.88
N TYR A 39 -7.32 -6.01 -4.84
CA TYR A 39 -8.71 -6.42 -4.96
C TYR A 39 -9.64 -5.24 -5.32
N ASN A 40 -9.40 -4.06 -4.73
CA ASN A 40 -10.13 -2.84 -5.12
C ASN A 40 -9.89 -2.49 -6.60
N LEU A 41 -8.67 -2.68 -7.11
CA LEU A 41 -8.38 -2.50 -8.52
C LEU A 41 -9.16 -3.50 -9.38
N HIS A 42 -9.16 -4.80 -9.02
CA HIS A 42 -9.94 -5.82 -9.71
C HIS A 42 -11.44 -5.45 -9.76
N GLN A 43 -12.04 -5.12 -8.63
CA GLN A 43 -13.45 -4.71 -8.55
C GLN A 43 -13.72 -3.41 -9.35
N GLY A 44 -12.77 -2.48 -9.33
CA GLY A 44 -12.83 -1.26 -10.11
C GLY A 44 -12.85 -1.54 -11.62
N LEU A 45 -11.93 -2.38 -12.10
CA LEU A 45 -11.86 -2.79 -13.50
C LEU A 45 -13.12 -3.53 -13.95
N LYS A 46 -13.72 -4.37 -13.11
CA LYS A 46 -15.03 -5.01 -13.40
C LYS A 46 -16.15 -4.00 -13.58
N SER A 47 -16.08 -2.85 -12.92
CA SER A 47 -17.11 -1.82 -12.93
C SER A 47 -16.93 -0.74 -14.03
N VAL A 48 -15.79 -0.78 -14.74
CA VAL A 48 -15.43 0.20 -15.78
C VAL A 48 -15.59 -0.42 -17.16
N SER A 49 -16.24 0.28 -18.08
CA SER A 49 -16.42 -0.19 -19.47
C SER A 49 -15.07 -0.31 -20.20
N GLY A 50 -14.96 -1.32 -21.06
CA GLY A 50 -13.77 -1.58 -21.87
C GLY A 50 -12.65 -2.31 -21.11
N SER A 51 -12.98 -3.00 -20.01
CA SER A 51 -12.09 -3.94 -19.33
C SER A 51 -12.83 -5.19 -18.84
N GLN A 52 -12.13 -6.31 -18.86
CA GLN A 52 -12.51 -7.57 -18.23
C GLN A 52 -11.40 -7.96 -17.27
N SER A 53 -11.71 -8.15 -15.99
CA SER A 53 -10.71 -8.38 -14.95
C SER A 53 -10.87 -9.76 -14.32
N PHE A 54 -9.74 -10.43 -14.11
CA PHE A 54 -9.59 -11.69 -13.40
C PHE A 54 -8.65 -11.48 -12.22
N PHE A 55 -8.86 -12.20 -11.13
CA PHE A 55 -8.06 -12.08 -9.92
C PHE A 55 -7.44 -13.43 -9.54
N LEU A 56 -6.14 -13.46 -9.30
CA LEU A 56 -5.42 -14.62 -8.82
C LEU A 56 -4.72 -14.26 -7.51
N ALA A 57 -5.14 -14.87 -6.42
CA ALA A 57 -4.53 -14.66 -5.11
C ALA A 57 -3.70 -15.87 -4.68
N ARG A 58 -2.49 -15.63 -4.17
CA ARG A 58 -1.67 -16.68 -3.58
C ARG A 58 -2.25 -17.12 -2.23
N VAL A 59 -2.20 -18.41 -1.95
CA VAL A 59 -2.42 -19.01 -0.64
C VAL A 59 -1.25 -19.94 -0.29
N GLY A 60 -1.04 -20.22 0.98
CA GLY A 60 0.07 -21.06 1.47
C GLY A 60 -0.41 -22.19 2.37
N ASP A 61 0.51 -22.77 3.16
CA ASP A 61 0.34 -23.97 3.98
C ASP A 61 -0.89 -23.98 4.91
N GLY A 62 -1.35 -22.82 5.34
CA GLY A 62 -2.57 -22.69 6.16
C GLY A 62 -3.88 -22.92 5.37
N TYR A 63 -3.81 -23.11 4.05
CA TYR A 63 -4.96 -23.32 3.18
C TYR A 63 -4.83 -24.66 2.47
N PRO A 64 -5.70 -25.64 2.75
CA PRO A 64 -5.54 -27.01 2.25
C PRO A 64 -5.68 -27.06 0.73
N ARG A 65 -4.73 -27.73 0.08
CA ARG A 65 -4.77 -27.99 -1.36
C ARG A 65 -5.73 -29.15 -1.64
N HIS A 66 -6.69 -28.93 -2.52
CA HIS A 66 -7.63 -29.95 -2.95
C HIS A 66 -7.19 -30.57 -4.29
N GLY A 67 -6.59 -31.76 -4.22
CA GLY A 67 -6.11 -32.47 -5.41
C GLY A 67 -4.68 -32.14 -5.83
N ARG A 68 -4.38 -32.36 -7.12
CA ARG A 68 -3.01 -32.19 -7.66
C ARG A 68 -2.74 -30.78 -8.20
N SER A 69 -3.79 -30.03 -8.58
CA SER A 69 -3.63 -28.68 -9.09
C SER A 69 -3.30 -27.69 -7.98
N ALA A 70 -2.43 -26.74 -8.26
CA ALA A 70 -2.19 -25.59 -7.40
C ALA A 70 -3.29 -24.53 -7.52
N LEU A 71 -4.14 -24.59 -8.57
CA LEU A 71 -5.25 -23.67 -8.80
C LEU A 71 -6.53 -24.18 -8.14
N MET A 72 -7.23 -23.27 -7.48
CA MET A 72 -8.52 -23.50 -6.83
C MET A 72 -9.46 -22.34 -7.14
N GLY A 73 -10.75 -22.64 -7.37
CA GLY A 73 -11.78 -21.60 -7.53
C GLY A 73 -12.17 -21.00 -6.19
N VAL A 74 -12.57 -19.75 -6.20
CA VAL A 74 -13.27 -19.10 -5.08
C VAL A 74 -14.75 -19.37 -5.23
N ALA A 75 -15.44 -19.73 -4.14
CA ALA A 75 -16.87 -20.01 -4.18
C ALA A 75 -17.65 -18.77 -4.66
N ASP A 76 -18.60 -18.97 -5.56
CA ASP A 76 -19.48 -17.94 -6.11
C ASP A 76 -18.79 -16.81 -6.90
N ALA A 77 -17.50 -17.00 -7.29
CA ALA A 77 -16.74 -16.02 -8.07
C ALA A 77 -16.00 -16.71 -9.24
N GLU A 78 -16.55 -16.64 -10.44
CA GLU A 78 -15.97 -17.28 -11.64
C GLU A 78 -14.68 -16.61 -12.14
N ASP A 79 -14.45 -15.35 -11.76
CA ASP A 79 -13.32 -14.52 -12.15
C ASP A 79 -12.24 -14.43 -11.07
N GLU A 80 -12.37 -15.16 -9.97
CA GLU A 80 -11.44 -15.20 -8.85
C GLU A 80 -10.91 -16.60 -8.60
N LEU A 81 -9.60 -16.71 -8.48
CA LEU A 81 -8.89 -17.97 -8.29
C LEU A 81 -7.85 -17.83 -7.18
N LEU A 82 -7.57 -18.95 -6.52
CA LEU A 82 -6.48 -19.08 -5.57
C LEU A 82 -5.37 -19.93 -6.20
N PHE A 83 -4.13 -19.55 -5.92
CA PHE A 83 -2.93 -20.29 -6.33
C PHE A 83 -2.12 -20.69 -5.11
N HIS A 84 -1.97 -21.98 -4.89
CA HIS A 84 -1.18 -22.50 -3.79
C HIS A 84 0.31 -22.46 -4.12
N ALA A 85 1.10 -21.74 -3.31
CA ALA A 85 2.55 -21.67 -3.43
C ALA A 85 3.21 -21.61 -2.05
N ASP A 86 4.21 -22.48 -1.85
CA ASP A 86 4.99 -22.65 -0.63
C ASP A 86 6.49 -22.52 -0.91
N GLU A 87 7.32 -22.85 0.09
CA GLU A 87 8.79 -22.88 -0.02
C GLU A 87 9.43 -21.54 -0.43
N TYR A 88 8.88 -20.45 0.10
CA TYR A 88 9.35 -19.10 -0.20
C TYR A 88 10.67 -18.76 0.48
N ASP A 89 11.60 -18.19 -0.28
CA ASP A 89 12.85 -17.62 0.20
C ASP A 89 12.70 -16.09 0.34
N PRO A 90 12.59 -15.54 1.58
CA PRO A 90 12.39 -14.11 1.78
C PRO A 90 13.63 -13.27 1.44
N PHE A 91 14.85 -13.86 1.39
CA PHE A 91 16.04 -13.12 1.02
C PHE A 91 16.06 -12.79 -0.48
N LEU A 92 15.77 -13.75 -1.32
CA LEU A 92 15.74 -13.56 -2.78
C LEU A 92 14.36 -13.17 -3.31
N ILE A 93 13.32 -13.22 -2.50
CA ILE A 93 11.92 -13.08 -2.95
C ILE A 93 11.60 -14.15 -4.00
N SER A 94 12.00 -15.35 -3.72
CA SER A 94 12.07 -16.46 -4.66
C SER A 94 11.21 -17.62 -4.17
N ASN A 95 10.61 -18.38 -5.07
CA ASN A 95 9.97 -19.63 -4.75
C ASN A 95 10.93 -20.78 -5.07
N ARG A 96 11.25 -21.61 -4.08
CA ARG A 96 12.16 -22.76 -4.24
C ARG A 96 11.52 -23.90 -5.04
N ASN A 97 10.20 -24.04 -4.94
CA ASN A 97 9.44 -25.02 -5.69
C ASN A 97 8.70 -24.33 -6.85
N THR A 98 9.33 -24.32 -8.02
CA THR A 98 8.78 -23.70 -9.23
C THR A 98 7.91 -24.65 -10.06
N SER A 99 7.71 -25.91 -9.67
CA SER A 99 6.99 -26.90 -10.46
C SER A 99 5.55 -26.51 -10.75
N ASP A 100 4.82 -26.02 -9.74
CA ASP A 100 3.45 -25.53 -9.88
C ASP A 100 3.37 -24.24 -10.71
N LEU A 101 4.35 -23.34 -10.58
CA LEU A 101 4.46 -22.16 -11.43
C LEU A 101 4.65 -22.58 -12.90
N GLN A 102 5.56 -23.51 -13.17
CA GLN A 102 5.85 -23.98 -14.53
C GLN A 102 4.72 -24.82 -15.15
N SER A 103 3.95 -25.53 -14.35
CA SER A 103 2.85 -26.35 -14.84
C SER A 103 1.51 -25.61 -14.83
N ASP A 104 1.03 -25.25 -13.67
CA ASP A 104 -0.34 -24.78 -13.49
C ASP A 104 -0.51 -23.29 -13.79
N LEU A 105 0.40 -22.43 -13.28
CA LEU A 105 0.35 -21.00 -13.61
C LEU A 105 0.55 -20.78 -15.11
N ARG A 106 1.55 -21.43 -15.72
CA ARG A 106 1.82 -21.36 -17.16
C ARG A 106 0.60 -21.76 -17.98
N ARG A 107 -0.03 -22.91 -17.65
CA ARG A 107 -1.22 -23.39 -18.35
C ARG A 107 -2.39 -22.45 -18.20
N PHE A 108 -2.61 -21.95 -17.00
CA PHE A 108 -3.69 -21.01 -16.70
C PHE A 108 -3.56 -19.72 -17.51
N VAL A 109 -2.41 -19.05 -17.43
CA VAL A 109 -2.21 -17.78 -18.17
C VAL A 109 -2.26 -18.00 -19.68
N GLY A 110 -1.71 -19.12 -20.17
CA GLY A 110 -1.74 -19.48 -21.59
C GLY A 110 -3.16 -19.78 -22.12
N SER A 111 -4.06 -20.28 -21.25
CA SER A 111 -5.48 -20.48 -21.58
C SER A 111 -6.27 -19.18 -21.47
N LEU A 112 -5.99 -18.37 -20.44
CA LEU A 112 -6.67 -17.10 -20.21
C LEU A 112 -6.32 -16.05 -21.27
N LYS A 113 -5.06 -16.00 -21.70
CA LYS A 113 -4.51 -15.04 -22.67
C LYS A 113 -4.88 -13.59 -22.35
N PRO A 114 -4.53 -13.08 -21.19
CA PRO A 114 -4.80 -11.70 -20.82
C PRO A 114 -3.90 -10.76 -21.64
N ASP A 115 -4.40 -9.57 -21.99
CA ASP A 115 -3.59 -8.51 -22.60
C ASP A 115 -2.62 -7.90 -21.61
N ILE A 116 -3.07 -7.82 -20.34
CA ILE A 116 -2.30 -7.30 -19.20
C ILE A 116 -2.20 -8.35 -18.10
N VAL A 117 -0.99 -8.58 -17.60
CA VAL A 117 -0.78 -9.26 -16.31
C VAL A 117 -0.22 -8.26 -15.32
N HIS A 118 -0.95 -8.00 -14.24
CA HIS A 118 -0.59 -7.01 -13.24
C HIS A 118 -0.30 -7.64 -11.89
N PHE A 119 0.98 -7.69 -11.52
CA PHE A 119 1.43 -8.19 -10.21
C PHE A 119 1.37 -7.09 -9.16
N HIS A 120 0.81 -7.40 -7.99
CA HIS A 120 0.75 -6.48 -6.85
C HIS A 120 1.73 -6.83 -5.74
N HIS A 121 2.19 -8.05 -5.64
CA HIS A 121 3.23 -8.45 -4.69
C HIS A 121 3.77 -9.85 -5.00
N PHE A 122 4.95 -10.19 -4.43
CA PHE A 122 5.64 -11.45 -4.69
C PHE A 122 5.86 -12.30 -3.43
N ILE A 123 5.43 -11.86 -2.24
CA ILE A 123 5.56 -12.65 -0.99
C ILE A 123 4.85 -13.99 -1.18
N GLY A 124 5.58 -15.07 -0.90
CA GLY A 124 5.08 -16.44 -1.04
C GLY A 124 4.92 -16.93 -2.47
N LEU A 125 4.77 -16.04 -3.46
CA LEU A 125 4.65 -16.41 -4.88
C LEU A 125 6.04 -16.57 -5.55
N GLY A 126 6.97 -15.66 -5.25
CA GLY A 126 8.29 -15.58 -5.88
C GLY A 126 8.32 -14.76 -7.16
N LEU A 127 9.48 -14.16 -7.42
CA LEU A 127 9.73 -13.37 -8.65
C LEU A 127 9.77 -14.24 -9.91
N GLU A 128 9.96 -15.55 -9.78
CA GLU A 128 9.92 -16.54 -10.86
C GLU A 128 8.57 -16.53 -11.60
N ALA A 129 7.50 -16.11 -10.94
CA ALA A 129 6.21 -15.92 -11.60
C ALA A 129 6.27 -14.93 -12.76
N LEU A 130 7.11 -13.88 -12.68
CA LEU A 130 7.36 -12.96 -13.80
C LEU A 130 7.95 -13.68 -15.00
N HIS A 131 8.94 -14.55 -14.77
CA HIS A 131 9.58 -15.30 -15.84
C HIS A 131 8.60 -16.26 -16.51
N VAL A 132 7.82 -17.01 -15.69
CA VAL A 132 6.81 -17.96 -16.19
C VAL A 132 5.78 -17.26 -17.05
N VAL A 133 5.29 -16.09 -16.60
CA VAL A 133 4.30 -15.31 -17.35
C VAL A 133 4.90 -14.75 -18.63
N ARG A 134 6.09 -14.17 -18.58
CA ARG A 134 6.77 -13.62 -19.77
C ARG A 134 7.02 -14.68 -20.84
N ASP A 135 7.43 -15.87 -20.42
CA ASP A 135 7.71 -17.00 -21.32
C ASP A 135 6.42 -17.61 -21.91
N ALA A 136 5.34 -17.68 -21.11
CA ALA A 136 4.04 -18.17 -21.57
C ALA A 136 3.29 -17.17 -22.47
N LEU A 137 3.51 -15.88 -22.24
CA LEU A 137 2.76 -14.76 -22.85
C LEU A 137 3.73 -13.68 -23.34
N PRO A 138 4.51 -13.93 -24.41
CA PRO A 138 5.50 -12.96 -24.89
C PRO A 138 4.87 -11.63 -25.33
N ASP A 139 3.62 -11.66 -25.80
CA ASP A 139 2.91 -10.49 -26.30
C ASP A 139 2.10 -9.71 -25.24
N SER A 140 1.83 -10.31 -24.08
CA SER A 140 1.13 -9.62 -22.99
C SER A 140 2.02 -8.56 -22.33
N THR A 141 1.40 -7.45 -21.89
CA THR A 141 2.12 -6.42 -21.15
C THR A 141 2.10 -6.71 -19.65
N ILE A 142 3.28 -6.75 -19.02
CA ILE A 142 3.43 -7.03 -17.59
C ILE A 142 3.58 -5.72 -16.82
N PHE A 143 2.67 -5.48 -15.88
CA PHE A 143 2.74 -4.43 -14.90
C PHE A 143 3.10 -4.98 -13.52
N VAL A 144 3.81 -4.18 -12.74
CA VAL A 144 4.09 -4.47 -11.32
C VAL A 144 3.75 -3.24 -10.49
N THR A 145 2.79 -3.35 -9.55
CA THR A 145 2.62 -2.34 -8.52
C THR A 145 3.57 -2.63 -7.35
N LEU A 146 4.39 -1.64 -7.04
CA LEU A 146 5.32 -1.65 -5.92
C LEU A 146 4.61 -1.03 -4.71
N HIS A 147 4.27 -1.83 -3.68
CA HIS A 147 3.52 -1.35 -2.51
C HIS A 147 4.41 -0.94 -1.35
N GLU A 148 5.65 -1.44 -1.30
CA GLU A 148 6.59 -1.29 -0.20
C GLU A 148 8.04 -1.47 -0.70
N PHE A 149 9.01 -1.65 0.20
CA PHE A 149 10.44 -1.68 -0.16
C PHE A 149 11.07 -3.08 -0.08
N LEU A 150 10.31 -4.17 -0.09
CA LEU A 150 10.86 -5.54 0.01
C LEU A 150 11.94 -5.85 -1.04
N PRO A 151 11.78 -5.47 -2.32
CA PRO A 151 12.83 -5.58 -3.33
C PRO A 151 14.14 -4.88 -2.94
N ILE A 152 14.04 -3.72 -2.28
CA ILE A 152 15.18 -2.90 -1.87
C ILE A 152 15.80 -3.40 -0.56
N CYS A 153 14.97 -3.68 0.45
CA CYS A 153 15.38 -3.89 1.84
C CYS A 153 15.01 -5.29 2.36
N HIS A 154 16.03 -6.07 2.74
CA HIS A 154 15.83 -7.40 3.34
C HIS A 154 15.15 -7.37 4.71
N ASN A 155 15.24 -6.25 5.44
CA ASN A 155 14.53 -6.08 6.70
C ASN A 155 13.01 -5.91 6.46
N HIS A 156 12.37 -6.96 5.95
CA HIS A 156 10.93 -7.00 5.68
C HIS A 156 10.38 -5.80 4.89
N GLY A 157 11.21 -5.20 4.02
CA GLY A 157 10.80 -4.02 3.25
C GLY A 157 10.65 -2.72 4.06
N GLN A 158 11.13 -2.67 5.29
CA GLN A 158 10.88 -1.53 6.18
C GLN A 158 11.79 -0.32 5.95
N MET A 159 12.97 -0.53 5.33
CA MET A 159 14.00 0.49 5.21
C MET A 159 14.33 1.19 6.55
N VAL A 160 14.42 0.40 7.61
CA VAL A 160 14.87 0.80 8.95
C VAL A 160 16.09 -0.01 9.30
N LYS A 161 17.09 0.62 9.93
CA LYS A 161 18.33 -0.02 10.40
C LYS A 161 18.03 -0.94 11.58
N THR A 162 18.47 -2.20 11.51
CA THR A 162 18.20 -3.19 12.56
C THR A 162 18.81 -2.82 13.92
N GLY A 163 20.03 -2.27 13.95
CA GLY A 163 20.72 -1.98 15.21
C GLY A 163 20.34 -0.65 15.86
N THR A 164 20.00 0.38 15.04
CA THR A 164 19.78 1.75 15.56
C THR A 164 18.34 2.23 15.38
N HIS A 165 17.48 1.47 14.71
CA HIS A 165 16.13 1.84 14.29
C HIS A 165 16.06 3.15 13.48
N ALA A 166 17.21 3.68 13.03
CA ALA A 166 17.25 4.85 12.18
C ALA A 166 16.71 4.55 10.76
N LEU A 167 16.11 5.54 10.15
CA LEU A 167 15.60 5.44 8.77
C LEU A 167 16.76 5.15 7.79
N CYS A 168 16.59 4.12 6.95
CA CYS A 168 17.54 3.80 5.89
C CYS A 168 17.18 4.59 4.62
N ARG A 169 18.08 5.44 4.16
CA ARG A 169 17.85 6.24 2.93
C ARG A 169 18.32 5.53 1.67
N THR A 170 19.34 4.69 1.79
CA THR A 170 19.97 4.02 0.64
C THR A 170 20.43 2.62 1.02
N ALA A 171 19.91 1.61 0.32
CA ALA A 171 20.39 0.25 0.44
C ALA A 171 21.67 0.08 -0.41
N SER A 172 22.76 -0.30 0.24
CA SER A 172 24.02 -0.68 -0.42
C SER A 172 24.53 -1.98 0.19
N PRO A 173 25.42 -2.74 -0.51
CA PRO A 173 25.94 -3.99 0.03
C PRO A 173 26.55 -3.85 1.44
N ILE A 174 27.35 -2.81 1.65
CA ILE A 174 27.99 -2.54 2.95
C ILE A 174 26.94 -2.10 3.99
N ALA A 175 26.03 -1.18 3.65
CA ALA A 175 25.00 -0.72 4.57
C ALA A 175 24.03 -1.83 4.98
N CYS A 176 23.73 -2.77 4.08
CA CYS A 176 22.90 -3.94 4.36
C CYS A 176 23.64 -4.98 5.21
N HIS A 177 24.92 -5.22 4.95
CA HIS A 177 25.76 -6.05 5.82
C HIS A 177 25.80 -5.52 7.26
N ASN A 178 25.90 -4.21 7.46
CA ASN A 178 25.85 -3.61 8.81
C ASN A 178 24.50 -3.85 9.52
N CYS A 179 23.42 -4.09 8.79
CA CYS A 179 22.14 -4.51 9.37
C CYS A 179 22.08 -6.02 9.64
N PHE A 180 22.79 -6.81 8.85
CA PHE A 180 22.82 -8.28 8.90
C PHE A 180 24.26 -8.76 8.77
N PRO A 181 25.05 -8.73 9.88
CA PRO A 181 26.49 -9.03 9.84
C PRO A 181 26.82 -10.46 9.40
N ASP A 182 25.89 -11.38 9.54
CA ASP A 182 26.04 -12.78 9.13
C ASP A 182 25.94 -12.98 7.59
N ILE A 183 25.54 -11.92 6.85
CA ILE A 183 25.38 -11.96 5.40
C ILE A 183 26.43 -11.07 4.72
N GLU A 184 27.32 -11.67 3.95
CA GLU A 184 28.42 -10.98 3.28
C GLU A 184 27.93 -9.89 2.30
N PRO A 185 28.66 -8.75 2.17
CA PRO A 185 28.30 -7.67 1.24
C PRO A 185 28.08 -8.14 -0.21
N GLY A 186 28.92 -9.09 -0.68
CA GLY A 186 28.78 -9.69 -2.01
C GLY A 186 27.46 -10.43 -2.22
N THR A 187 26.87 -10.97 -1.14
CA THR A 187 25.56 -11.63 -1.21
C THR A 187 24.44 -10.60 -1.38
N PHE A 188 24.53 -9.44 -0.74
CA PHE A 188 23.58 -8.33 -0.98
C PHE A 188 23.71 -7.76 -2.39
N LEU A 189 24.92 -7.72 -2.97
CA LEU A 189 25.08 -7.33 -4.36
C LEU A 189 24.38 -8.33 -5.30
N ARG A 190 24.58 -9.64 -5.10
CA ARG A 190 23.92 -10.69 -5.89
C ARG A 190 22.40 -10.62 -5.74
N ARG A 191 21.88 -10.40 -4.50
CA ARG A 191 20.45 -10.18 -4.26
C ARG A 191 19.92 -9.02 -5.11
N LYS A 192 20.59 -7.87 -5.06
CA LYS A 192 20.18 -6.69 -5.85
C LYS A 192 20.14 -7.02 -7.34
N GLN A 193 21.19 -7.63 -7.87
CA GLN A 193 21.28 -7.99 -9.29
C GLN A 193 20.18 -8.98 -9.69
N PHE A 194 19.94 -10.02 -8.88
CA PHE A 194 18.88 -11.00 -9.11
C PHE A 194 17.50 -10.34 -9.14
N VAL A 195 17.16 -9.59 -8.09
CA VAL A 195 15.85 -8.95 -8.01
C VAL A 195 15.64 -7.94 -9.15
N GLN A 196 16.66 -7.15 -9.48
CA GLN A 196 16.57 -6.21 -10.61
C GLN A 196 16.42 -6.92 -11.95
N SER A 197 17.11 -8.05 -12.17
CA SER A 197 16.99 -8.82 -13.41
C SER A 197 15.58 -9.41 -13.56
N MET A 198 14.99 -9.91 -12.48
CA MET A 198 13.63 -10.44 -12.50
C MET A 198 12.59 -9.34 -12.72
N LEU A 199 12.71 -8.21 -12.00
CA LEU A 199 11.86 -7.05 -12.24
C LEU A 199 12.03 -6.45 -13.64
N GLY A 200 13.20 -6.61 -14.25
CA GLY A 200 13.47 -6.22 -15.64
C GLY A 200 12.58 -6.89 -16.68
N LEU A 201 11.92 -8.01 -16.32
CA LEU A 201 10.92 -8.68 -17.18
C LEU A 201 9.58 -7.93 -17.24
N ALA A 202 9.34 -6.99 -16.31
CA ALA A 202 8.16 -6.14 -16.35
C ALA A 202 8.32 -4.99 -17.37
N ASP A 203 7.23 -4.67 -18.03
CA ASP A 203 7.20 -3.56 -19.00
C ASP A 203 7.02 -2.21 -18.31
N ARG A 204 6.20 -2.16 -17.24
CA ARG A 204 5.87 -0.94 -16.49
C ARG A 204 5.75 -1.23 -15.00
N PHE A 205 5.99 -0.17 -14.22
CA PHE A 205 5.80 -0.16 -12.76
C PHE A 205 4.78 0.89 -12.36
N ILE A 206 4.01 0.59 -11.32
CA ILE A 206 3.11 1.55 -10.67
C ILE A 206 3.53 1.67 -9.22
N THR A 207 3.51 2.89 -8.70
CA THR A 207 3.71 3.18 -7.28
C THR A 207 2.56 4.04 -6.78
N PRO A 208 2.03 3.82 -5.55
CA PRO A 208 0.94 4.63 -5.01
C PRO A 208 1.39 6.00 -4.47
N SER A 209 2.70 6.30 -4.48
CA SER A 209 3.26 7.60 -4.09
C SER A 209 4.51 7.95 -4.91
N ARG A 210 4.78 9.25 -5.04
CA ARG A 210 6.03 9.75 -5.63
C ARG A 210 7.23 9.38 -4.77
N PHE A 211 7.07 9.46 -3.46
CA PHE A 211 8.10 9.05 -2.52
C PHE A 211 8.62 7.62 -2.80
N LEU A 212 7.72 6.68 -3.02
CA LEU A 212 8.11 5.30 -3.35
C LEU A 212 8.76 5.21 -4.75
N ALA A 213 8.21 5.91 -5.74
CA ALA A 213 8.81 5.98 -7.09
C ALA A 213 10.26 6.44 -7.03
N GLU A 214 10.55 7.52 -6.31
CA GLU A 214 11.90 8.07 -6.14
C GLU A 214 12.85 7.06 -5.46
N ARG A 215 12.39 6.29 -4.46
CA ARG A 215 13.19 5.25 -3.82
C ARG A 215 13.58 4.16 -4.79
N TYR A 216 12.66 3.70 -5.64
CA TYR A 216 12.94 2.69 -6.66
C TYR A 216 13.82 3.21 -7.79
N GLN A 217 13.65 4.46 -8.21
CA GLN A 217 14.55 5.10 -9.18
C GLN A 217 15.97 5.20 -8.62
N GLN A 218 16.14 5.66 -7.37
CA GLN A 218 17.45 5.71 -6.70
C GLN A 218 18.07 4.33 -6.52
N TRP A 219 17.26 3.29 -6.37
CA TRP A 219 17.71 1.90 -6.29
C TRP A 219 18.12 1.33 -7.64
N GLY A 220 17.69 1.93 -8.76
CA GLY A 220 18.11 1.62 -10.13
C GLY A 220 17.04 1.11 -11.07
N LEU A 221 15.73 1.22 -10.73
CA LEU A 221 14.68 1.00 -11.73
C LEU A 221 14.57 2.20 -12.68
N PRO A 222 14.33 1.96 -13.99
CA PRO A 222 14.17 3.02 -14.98
C PRO A 222 12.96 3.93 -14.65
N GLY A 223 13.21 5.24 -14.49
CA GLY A 223 12.19 6.19 -14.11
C GLY A 223 11.08 6.38 -15.15
N ASP A 224 11.41 6.24 -16.42
CA ASP A 224 10.47 6.29 -17.55
C ASP A 224 9.49 5.11 -17.59
N LYS A 225 9.78 4.03 -16.88
CA LYS A 225 8.89 2.89 -16.70
C LYS A 225 7.99 3.00 -15.47
N ILE A 226 8.19 3.99 -14.58
CA ILE A 226 7.45 4.13 -13.32
C ILE A 226 6.36 5.20 -13.46
N SER A 227 5.11 4.82 -13.22
CA SER A 227 3.97 5.72 -13.12
C SER A 227 3.46 5.79 -11.67
N VAL A 228 2.99 6.96 -11.25
CA VAL A 228 2.39 7.14 -9.91
C VAL A 228 0.88 7.13 -10.05
N ILE A 229 0.24 6.07 -9.55
CA ILE A 229 -1.22 5.94 -9.49
C ILE A 229 -1.60 5.54 -8.07
N GLU A 230 -2.34 6.41 -7.38
CA GLU A 230 -2.75 6.15 -6.01
C GLU A 230 -3.77 5.01 -5.92
N ASN A 231 -3.68 4.22 -4.86
CA ASN A 231 -4.64 3.15 -4.56
C ASN A 231 -6.04 3.75 -4.41
N GLY A 232 -7.03 3.09 -4.99
CA GLY A 232 -8.42 3.52 -4.90
C GLY A 232 -9.09 3.05 -3.61
N LEU A 233 -9.84 3.95 -2.97
CA LEU A 233 -10.60 3.65 -1.76
C LEU A 233 -11.96 3.06 -2.12
N ASN A 234 -12.34 1.95 -1.48
CA ASN A 234 -13.66 1.32 -1.63
C ASN A 234 -14.48 1.53 -0.35
N VAL A 235 -14.90 2.76 -0.10
CA VAL A 235 -15.78 3.12 1.01
C VAL A 235 -17.05 3.76 0.44
N ARG A 236 -18.20 3.32 0.93
CA ARG A 236 -19.51 3.75 0.39
C ARG A 236 -20.23 4.75 1.29
N GLU A 237 -20.03 4.68 2.59
CA GLU A 237 -20.72 5.50 3.57
C GLU A 237 -19.79 6.54 4.16
N LYS A 238 -20.15 7.82 4.03
CA LYS A 238 -19.39 8.95 4.62
C LYS A 238 -19.91 9.21 6.05
N ALA A 239 -19.00 9.21 7.00
CA ALA A 239 -19.31 9.56 8.38
C ALA A 239 -19.34 11.08 8.54
N GLU A 240 -20.49 11.62 8.94
CA GLU A 240 -20.55 13.03 9.31
C GLU A 240 -19.73 13.31 10.58
N PRO A 241 -19.15 14.51 10.70
CA PRO A 241 -18.47 14.94 11.91
C PRO A 241 -19.37 14.91 13.13
N ARG A 242 -18.79 14.65 14.29
CA ARG A 242 -19.47 14.76 15.57
C ARG A 242 -20.10 16.16 15.71
N ARG A 243 -21.36 16.19 16.11
CA ARG A 243 -22.03 17.47 16.44
C ARG A 243 -21.48 17.98 17.78
N LEU A 244 -21.05 19.24 17.81
CA LEU A 244 -20.78 19.96 19.04
C LEU A 244 -22.10 20.43 19.61
N LYS A 245 -22.30 20.29 20.93
CA LYS A 245 -23.59 20.57 21.58
C LYS A 245 -23.69 22.01 22.05
N ASN A 246 -22.56 22.62 22.42
CA ASN A 246 -22.48 23.95 23.00
C ASN A 246 -21.38 24.77 22.28
N ASP A 247 -21.45 26.10 22.36
CA ASP A 247 -20.43 27.01 21.80
C ASP A 247 -19.04 26.85 22.46
N GLY A 248 -19.01 26.27 23.68
CA GLY A 248 -17.76 25.97 24.37
C GLY A 248 -17.08 24.66 23.97
N ASP A 249 -17.81 23.78 23.30
CA ASP A 249 -17.27 22.47 22.90
C ASP A 249 -16.16 22.63 21.86
N ARG A 250 -15.15 21.76 21.94
CA ARG A 250 -14.02 21.73 21.01
C ARG A 250 -13.88 20.38 20.32
N ARG A 251 -13.07 20.36 19.26
CA ARG A 251 -12.66 19.15 18.53
C ARG A 251 -11.51 18.47 19.28
N SER A 252 -11.84 17.63 20.25
CA SER A 252 -10.92 17.11 21.27
C SER A 252 -10.79 15.58 21.26
N ARG A 253 -11.43 14.88 20.29
CA ARG A 253 -11.37 13.42 20.21
C ARG A 253 -10.37 12.96 19.19
N PHE A 254 -9.26 12.41 19.69
CA PHE A 254 -8.17 11.87 18.90
C PHE A 254 -8.35 10.36 18.72
N ALA A 255 -7.88 9.83 17.59
CA ALA A 255 -7.84 8.40 17.38
C ALA A 255 -6.58 7.97 16.61
N PHE A 256 -6.05 6.82 17.01
CA PHE A 256 -5.06 6.05 16.26
C PHE A 256 -5.72 4.81 15.68
N PHE A 257 -5.40 4.48 14.43
CA PHE A 257 -5.87 3.28 13.73
C PHE A 257 -4.68 2.50 13.16
N GLY A 258 -4.50 1.26 13.59
CA GLY A 258 -3.45 0.41 13.05
C GLY A 258 -2.88 -0.62 14.01
N GLN A 259 -1.90 -1.39 13.55
CA GLN A 259 -1.22 -2.35 14.39
C GLN A 259 -0.33 -1.64 15.43
N MET A 260 -0.30 -2.15 16.65
CA MET A 260 0.53 -1.63 17.73
C MET A 260 1.94 -2.23 17.64
N THR A 261 2.73 -1.73 16.70
CA THR A 261 4.12 -2.15 16.49
C THR A 261 5.09 -0.99 16.79
N PRO A 262 6.38 -1.26 17.04
CA PRO A 262 7.38 -0.21 17.25
C PRO A 262 7.45 0.81 16.11
N TYR A 263 7.16 0.39 14.87
CA TYR A 263 7.25 1.25 13.69
C TYR A 263 6.06 2.20 13.54
N LYS A 264 4.93 1.88 14.17
CA LYS A 264 3.71 2.71 14.12
C LYS A 264 3.72 3.84 15.14
N GLY A 265 4.73 3.89 16.04
CA GLY A 265 4.97 5.00 16.94
C GLY A 265 3.92 5.18 18.04
N VAL A 266 3.26 4.09 18.45
CA VAL A 266 2.26 4.15 19.54
C VAL A 266 2.92 4.58 20.85
N ASP A 267 4.16 4.21 21.09
CA ASP A 267 4.95 4.66 22.22
C ASP A 267 5.23 6.17 22.20
N VAL A 268 5.54 6.72 21.02
CA VAL A 268 5.68 8.18 20.82
C VAL A 268 4.35 8.89 21.11
N LEU A 269 3.23 8.32 20.68
CA LEU A 269 1.90 8.88 20.88
C LEU A 269 1.51 8.88 22.37
N LEU A 270 1.72 7.78 23.07
CA LEU A 270 1.40 7.67 24.49
C LEU A 270 2.26 8.62 25.32
N ASP A 271 3.56 8.74 25.03
CA ASP A 271 4.44 9.69 25.68
C ASP A 271 4.04 11.14 25.39
N ALA A 272 3.64 11.46 24.16
CA ALA A 272 3.13 12.79 23.80
C ALA A 272 1.88 13.18 24.62
N VAL A 273 0.92 12.28 24.78
CA VAL A 273 -0.31 12.54 25.56
C VAL A 273 0.01 12.86 27.03
N GLN A 274 1.00 12.22 27.62
CA GLN A 274 1.43 12.50 29.01
C GLN A 274 2.00 13.90 29.18
N ARG A 275 2.66 14.44 28.14
CA ARG A 275 3.31 15.75 28.16
C ARG A 275 2.34 16.93 28.05
N ILE A 276 1.12 16.67 27.54
CA ILE A 276 0.10 17.73 27.42
C ILE A 276 -0.36 18.15 28.83
N PRO A 277 -0.27 19.46 29.20
CA PRO A 277 -0.72 19.96 30.49
C PRO A 277 -2.20 19.61 30.75
N GLU A 278 -2.57 19.44 32.02
CA GLU A 278 -3.92 19.05 32.39
C GLU A 278 -4.97 20.11 32.02
N ASP A 279 -4.61 21.38 32.16
CA ASP A 279 -5.46 22.52 31.79
C ASP A 279 -5.67 22.64 30.27
N VAL A 280 -4.71 22.21 29.47
CA VAL A 280 -4.82 22.14 28.00
C VAL A 280 -5.64 20.90 27.61
N TRP A 281 -5.37 19.73 28.19
CA TRP A 281 -6.09 18.49 27.91
C TRP A 281 -7.57 18.63 28.32
N GLY A 282 -7.82 19.03 29.54
CA GLY A 282 -9.17 19.17 30.10
C GLY A 282 -9.92 17.84 30.23
N ASP A 283 -11.18 17.91 30.65
CA ASP A 283 -12.03 16.74 30.88
C ASP A 283 -12.69 16.19 29.60
N ASP A 284 -12.68 16.96 28.52
CA ASP A 284 -13.37 16.64 27.26
C ASP A 284 -12.47 16.00 26.21
N ALA A 285 -11.14 16.09 26.36
CA ALA A 285 -10.21 15.45 25.45
C ALA A 285 -10.05 13.95 25.72
N SER A 286 -9.87 13.20 24.67
CA SER A 286 -9.64 11.76 24.76
C SER A 286 -8.87 11.23 23.55
N LEU A 287 -8.02 10.23 23.80
CA LEU A 287 -7.39 9.43 22.74
C LEU A 287 -7.98 8.03 22.74
N THR A 288 -8.45 7.56 21.61
CA THR A 288 -8.84 6.15 21.42
C THR A 288 -7.87 5.45 20.50
N ILE A 289 -7.31 4.32 20.93
CA ILE A 289 -6.45 3.46 20.13
C ILE A 289 -7.28 2.28 19.60
N PHE A 290 -7.49 2.26 18.28
CA PHE A 290 -8.09 1.17 17.54
C PHE A 290 -6.96 0.36 16.92
N GLY A 291 -6.58 -0.75 17.54
CA GLY A 291 -5.46 -1.55 17.07
C GLY A 291 -5.30 -2.85 17.83
N GLY A 292 -4.48 -3.73 17.26
CA GLY A 292 -4.12 -5.02 17.85
C GLY A 292 -2.67 -5.36 17.59
N ASN A 293 -2.34 -6.65 17.77
CA ASN A 293 -1.02 -7.23 17.50
C ASN A 293 0.09 -6.85 18.51
N LEU A 294 -0.28 -6.23 19.65
CA LEU A 294 0.70 -5.92 20.71
C LEU A 294 1.26 -7.20 21.33
N GLU A 295 0.45 -8.23 21.50
CA GLU A 295 0.81 -9.52 22.10
C GLU A 295 1.90 -10.27 21.33
N ARG A 296 2.07 -9.94 20.02
CA ARG A 296 3.10 -10.54 19.15
C ARG A 296 4.40 -9.72 19.08
N GLN A 297 4.44 -8.58 19.76
CA GLN A 297 5.61 -7.70 19.74
C GLN A 297 6.67 -8.18 20.76
N PRO A 298 7.94 -7.75 20.62
CA PRO A 298 9.00 -8.02 21.59
C PRO A 298 8.60 -7.63 23.00
N GLU A 299 9.12 -8.37 24.00
CA GLU A 299 8.73 -8.20 25.39
C GLU A 299 9.08 -6.81 25.95
N ASP A 300 10.25 -6.29 25.59
CA ASP A 300 10.70 -4.94 25.95
C ASP A 300 9.74 -3.85 25.45
N PHE A 301 9.28 -3.97 24.20
CA PHE A 301 8.29 -3.06 23.65
C PHE A 301 6.92 -3.19 24.36
N ARG A 302 6.48 -4.42 24.64
CA ARG A 302 5.22 -4.64 25.37
C ARG A 302 5.28 -4.05 26.77
N ALA A 303 6.40 -4.23 27.49
CA ALA A 303 6.63 -3.66 28.81
C ALA A 303 6.62 -2.11 28.77
N LYS A 304 7.30 -1.52 27.78
CA LYS A 304 7.29 -0.07 27.56
C LYS A 304 5.86 0.46 27.32
N ILE A 305 5.07 -0.21 26.47
CA ILE A 305 3.70 0.19 26.20
C ILE A 305 2.83 0.08 27.47
N ALA A 306 2.99 -0.98 28.27
CA ALA A 306 2.24 -1.15 29.53
C ALA A 306 2.52 -0.02 30.54
N ASP A 307 3.79 0.36 30.73
CA ASP A 307 4.20 1.49 31.57
C ASP A 307 3.60 2.82 31.08
N LEU A 308 3.67 3.06 29.76
CA LEU A 308 3.10 4.26 29.17
C LEU A 308 1.56 4.32 29.32
N ILE A 309 0.86 3.20 29.19
CA ILE A 309 -0.59 3.10 29.43
C ILE A 309 -0.93 3.48 30.86
N GLU A 310 -0.21 2.93 31.85
CA GLU A 310 -0.42 3.23 33.27
C GLU A 310 -0.29 4.74 33.54
N ARG A 311 0.73 5.37 32.96
CA ARG A 311 0.98 6.82 33.13
C ARG A 311 -0.06 7.71 32.44
N THR A 312 -0.66 7.26 31.32
CA THR A 312 -1.69 8.06 30.62
C THR A 312 -3.03 8.07 31.34
N GLY A 313 -3.26 7.13 32.26
CA GLY A 313 -4.48 7.05 33.06
C GLY A 313 -5.75 7.02 32.18
N ASN A 314 -6.73 7.85 32.51
CA ASN A 314 -8.02 7.93 31.82
C ASN A 314 -7.99 8.73 30.50
N ARG A 315 -6.85 9.35 30.14
CA ARG A 315 -6.71 10.12 28.89
C ARG A 315 -6.79 9.23 27.64
N VAL A 316 -6.43 7.95 27.77
CA VAL A 316 -6.32 7.00 26.67
C VAL A 316 -7.22 5.79 26.88
N ARG A 317 -7.95 5.43 25.85
CA ARG A 317 -8.80 4.23 25.81
C ARG A 317 -8.31 3.28 24.71
N PHE A 318 -8.14 2.02 25.06
CA PHE A 318 -7.84 0.94 24.12
C PHE A 318 -9.13 0.27 23.70
N ALA A 319 -9.48 0.36 22.41
CA ALA A 319 -10.69 -0.22 21.84
C ALA A 319 -10.47 -1.60 21.21
N GLY A 320 -9.21 -2.01 21.04
CA GLY A 320 -8.84 -3.27 20.39
C GLY A 320 -8.91 -3.21 18.86
N PRO A 321 -8.77 -4.37 18.20
CA PRO A 321 -8.82 -4.47 16.74
C PRO A 321 -10.23 -4.12 16.21
N TYR A 322 -10.28 -3.65 14.95
CA TYR A 322 -11.50 -3.26 14.27
C TYR A 322 -11.56 -3.87 12.86
N GLN A 323 -12.72 -3.86 12.26
CA GLN A 323 -12.92 -4.26 10.86
C GLN A 323 -13.15 -3.03 9.98
N ASN A 324 -12.68 -3.06 8.73
CA ASN A 324 -12.83 -1.93 7.80
C ASN A 324 -14.29 -1.50 7.59
N LYS A 325 -15.25 -2.43 7.67
CA LYS A 325 -16.69 -2.12 7.59
C LYS A 325 -17.20 -1.23 8.73
N ASP A 326 -16.50 -1.22 9.87
CA ASP A 326 -16.88 -0.44 11.06
C ASP A 326 -16.35 1.00 10.99
N MET A 327 -15.46 1.30 10.03
CA MET A 327 -14.78 2.59 9.89
C MET A 327 -15.76 3.80 9.90
N PRO A 328 -16.90 3.79 9.20
CA PRO A 328 -17.85 4.90 9.28
C PRO A 328 -18.39 5.14 10.70
N ALA A 329 -18.68 4.08 11.44
CA ALA A 329 -19.18 4.18 12.82
C ALA A 329 -18.10 4.70 13.79
N LEU A 330 -16.85 4.26 13.61
CA LEU A 330 -15.70 4.70 14.39
C LEU A 330 -15.39 6.18 14.10
N MET A 331 -15.36 6.57 12.84
CA MET A 331 -15.09 7.95 12.43
C MET A 331 -16.12 8.97 12.88
N ARG A 332 -17.38 8.56 13.16
CA ARG A 332 -18.40 9.45 13.77
C ARG A 332 -18.01 9.93 15.17
N GLN A 333 -17.13 9.20 15.86
CA GLN A 333 -16.70 9.51 17.23
C GLN A 333 -15.35 10.26 17.26
N VAL A 334 -14.70 10.48 16.13
CA VAL A 334 -13.35 10.99 16.00
C VAL A 334 -13.35 12.38 15.37
N ASP A 335 -12.55 13.28 15.92
CA ASP A 335 -12.28 14.59 15.35
C ASP A 335 -10.92 14.60 14.60
N TRP A 336 -9.88 13.99 15.18
CA TRP A 336 -8.51 13.98 14.67
C TRP A 336 -7.99 12.55 14.52
N VAL A 337 -7.36 12.26 13.42
CA VAL A 337 -6.64 10.99 13.23
C VAL A 337 -5.15 11.22 13.42
N LEU A 338 -4.52 10.38 14.24
CA LEU A 338 -3.10 10.45 14.57
C LEU A 338 -2.34 9.33 13.84
N MET A 339 -1.23 9.70 13.22
CA MET A 339 -0.38 8.76 12.52
C MET A 339 1.10 8.99 12.85
N PRO A 340 1.55 8.52 14.03
CA PRO A 340 2.87 8.80 14.56
C PRO A 340 3.96 7.84 14.07
N SER A 341 3.77 7.20 12.91
CA SER A 341 4.72 6.22 12.37
C SER A 341 6.14 6.76 12.29
N VAL A 342 7.10 5.98 12.78
CA VAL A 342 8.54 6.34 12.82
C VAL A 342 9.33 5.73 11.66
N TRP A 343 8.66 5.08 10.73
CA TRP A 343 9.23 4.48 9.52
C TRP A 343 8.65 5.10 8.23
N TRP A 344 9.23 4.69 7.09
CA TRP A 344 8.77 5.14 5.79
C TRP A 344 7.43 4.51 5.41
N GLU A 345 6.33 5.17 5.75
CA GLU A 345 5.04 4.82 5.16
C GLU A 345 5.02 5.22 3.69
N ASN A 346 4.32 4.42 2.88
CA ASN A 346 4.22 4.68 1.45
C ASN A 346 2.92 5.41 1.08
N SER A 347 1.78 4.71 1.15
CA SER A 347 0.45 5.27 0.92
C SER A 347 -0.53 4.64 1.90
N PRO A 348 -0.51 5.07 3.18
CA PRO A 348 -1.34 4.48 4.22
C PRO A 348 -2.82 4.71 3.93
N VAL A 349 -3.59 3.62 3.90
CA VAL A 349 -5.04 3.66 3.63
C VAL A 349 -5.78 4.54 4.63
N ILE A 350 -5.32 4.56 5.90
CA ILE A 350 -5.96 5.38 6.94
C ILE A 350 -5.96 6.89 6.65
N ILE A 351 -4.98 7.41 5.89
CA ILE A 351 -5.00 8.81 5.44
C ILE A 351 -6.17 9.04 4.48
N GLN A 352 -6.35 8.14 3.53
CA GLN A 352 -7.46 8.22 2.58
C GLN A 352 -8.82 8.07 3.29
N GLU A 353 -8.93 7.12 4.23
CA GLU A 353 -10.14 6.93 5.03
C GLU A 353 -10.48 8.16 5.88
N ALA A 354 -9.50 8.72 6.59
CA ALA A 354 -9.68 9.94 7.36
C ALA A 354 -10.15 11.12 6.48
N PHE A 355 -9.52 11.33 5.35
CA PHE A 355 -9.89 12.38 4.41
C PHE A 355 -11.26 12.16 3.78
N PHE A 356 -11.59 10.92 3.41
CA PHE A 356 -12.94 10.59 2.92
C PHE A 356 -14.03 10.98 3.95
N HIS A 357 -13.76 10.73 5.22
CA HIS A 357 -14.67 11.11 6.30
C HIS A 357 -14.52 12.57 6.76
N GLY A 358 -13.63 13.36 6.15
CA GLY A 358 -13.39 14.75 6.50
C GLY A 358 -12.74 14.95 7.86
N ARG A 359 -11.80 14.08 8.24
CA ARG A 359 -11.00 14.18 9.49
C ARG A 359 -9.59 14.64 9.14
N PRO A 360 -9.15 15.82 9.63
CA PRO A 360 -7.76 16.22 9.53
C PRO A 360 -6.86 15.27 10.29
N LEU A 361 -5.60 15.16 9.83
CA LEU A 361 -4.60 14.29 10.46
C LEU A 361 -3.51 15.10 11.18
N ILE A 362 -2.91 14.46 12.19
CA ILE A 362 -1.60 14.83 12.73
C ILE A 362 -0.68 13.66 12.46
N CYS A 363 0.36 13.84 11.64
CA CYS A 363 1.22 12.73 11.23
C CYS A 363 2.70 13.10 11.25
N SER A 364 3.55 12.09 11.29
CA SER A 364 4.99 12.28 11.13
C SER A 364 5.31 12.90 9.76
N GLY A 365 6.13 13.95 9.72
CA GLY A 365 6.49 14.70 8.52
C GLY A 365 7.50 13.95 7.63
N ILE A 366 7.31 12.65 7.37
CA ILE A 366 8.23 11.81 6.60
C ILE A 366 7.50 10.92 5.58
N GLY A 367 8.22 10.54 4.53
CA GLY A 367 7.79 9.52 3.57
C GLY A 367 6.47 9.85 2.88
N GLY A 368 5.66 8.83 2.65
CA GLY A 368 4.33 8.98 2.06
C GLY A 368 3.36 9.78 2.92
N MET A 369 3.55 9.83 4.25
CA MET A 369 2.73 10.67 5.11
C MET A 369 2.92 12.15 4.77
N ALA A 370 4.18 12.60 4.66
CA ALA A 370 4.48 13.98 4.29
C ALA A 370 4.04 14.36 2.86
N GLU A 371 3.95 13.36 1.96
CA GLU A 371 3.42 13.58 0.61
C GLU A 371 1.89 13.71 0.59
N LYS A 372 1.20 12.86 1.36
CA LYS A 372 -0.26 12.72 1.31
C LYS A 372 -0.99 13.75 2.19
N VAL A 373 -0.40 14.16 3.29
CA VAL A 373 -0.93 15.17 4.21
C VAL A 373 -0.19 16.47 3.98
N ARG A 374 -0.91 17.54 3.62
CA ARG A 374 -0.30 18.86 3.39
C ARG A 374 -0.31 19.66 4.69
N ASN A 375 0.89 19.87 5.25
CA ASN A 375 1.05 20.55 6.52
C ASN A 375 0.38 21.94 6.52
N GLY A 376 -0.46 22.20 7.51
CA GLY A 376 -1.22 23.47 7.66
C GLY A 376 -2.40 23.63 6.68
N ILE A 377 -2.70 22.63 5.83
CA ILE A 377 -3.78 22.69 4.84
C ILE A 377 -4.87 21.64 5.09
N ASP A 378 -4.52 20.38 5.24
CA ASP A 378 -5.46 19.28 5.52
C ASP A 378 -5.02 18.40 6.70
N GLY A 379 -3.90 18.76 7.33
CA GLY A 379 -3.38 18.16 8.54
C GLY A 379 -2.16 18.91 9.06
N LEU A 380 -1.56 18.37 10.10
CA LEU A 380 -0.35 18.89 10.72
C LEU A 380 0.76 17.85 10.68
N HIS A 381 1.98 18.31 10.45
CA HIS A 381 3.16 17.47 10.58
C HIS A 381 3.85 17.72 11.92
N PHE A 382 4.48 16.68 12.42
CA PHE A 382 5.41 16.75 13.54
C PHE A 382 6.71 16.00 13.21
N LEU A 383 7.76 16.25 13.95
CA LEU A 383 9.07 15.59 13.80
C LEU A 383 8.95 14.13 14.19
N ALA A 384 9.15 13.23 13.24
CA ALA A 384 9.00 11.80 13.44
C ALA A 384 9.84 11.30 14.65
N GLY A 385 9.20 10.59 15.56
CA GLY A 385 9.83 10.07 16.77
C GLY A 385 9.98 11.10 17.92
N SER A 386 9.48 12.33 17.78
CA SER A 386 9.48 13.33 18.86
C SER A 386 8.12 13.39 19.58
N PRO A 387 8.02 12.88 20.83
CA PRO A 387 6.82 13.05 21.63
C PRO A 387 6.54 14.50 21.99
N GLU A 388 7.60 15.33 22.13
CA GLU A 388 7.50 16.75 22.43
C GLU A 388 6.74 17.48 21.32
N ASP A 389 7.23 17.36 20.07
CA ASP A 389 6.63 18.06 18.94
C ASP A 389 5.20 17.53 18.65
N LEU A 390 4.94 16.22 18.84
CA LEU A 390 3.58 15.68 18.76
C LEU A 390 2.67 16.26 19.85
N SER A 391 3.15 16.38 21.08
CA SER A 391 2.42 17.01 22.18
C SER A 391 2.08 18.47 21.86
N ASP A 392 3.03 19.25 21.30
CA ASP A 392 2.82 20.63 20.88
C ASP A 392 1.75 20.73 19.79
N ARG A 393 1.81 19.86 18.76
CA ARG A 393 0.78 19.83 17.71
C ARG A 393 -0.61 19.45 18.27
N MET A 394 -0.70 18.50 19.18
CA MET A 394 -1.96 18.13 19.82
C MET A 394 -2.50 19.28 20.70
N SER A 395 -1.64 19.93 21.46
CA SER A 395 -2.00 21.11 22.27
C SER A 395 -2.52 22.25 21.40
N GLU A 396 -1.85 22.57 20.30
CA GLU A 396 -2.31 23.55 19.31
C GLU A 396 -3.75 23.26 18.82
N THR A 397 -4.07 21.97 18.57
CA THR A 397 -5.42 21.60 18.12
C THR A 397 -6.49 21.71 19.21
N LEU A 398 -6.10 21.60 20.47
CA LEU A 398 -6.99 21.76 21.61
C LEU A 398 -7.24 23.24 21.97
N GLU A 399 -6.25 24.10 21.77
CA GLU A 399 -6.33 25.52 22.08
C GLU A 399 -6.95 26.35 20.93
N ASN A 400 -6.68 25.99 19.67
CA ASN A 400 -7.20 26.69 18.50
C ASN A 400 -8.49 26.04 17.98
N LYS A 401 -9.65 26.57 18.37
CA LYS A 401 -10.97 26.06 18.01
C LYS A 401 -11.28 26.08 16.51
N ASP A 402 -10.69 27.02 15.77
CA ASP A 402 -10.95 27.19 14.34
C ASP A 402 -10.09 26.29 13.46
N LEU A 403 -8.97 25.79 14.00
CA LEU A 403 -7.98 25.02 13.25
C LEU A 403 -8.58 23.78 12.59
N TRP A 404 -9.45 23.05 13.31
CA TRP A 404 -10.10 21.86 12.75
C TRP A 404 -10.95 22.18 11.50
N ASN A 405 -11.76 23.25 11.57
CA ASN A 405 -12.58 23.66 10.44
C ASN A 405 -11.73 24.12 9.26
N THR A 406 -10.66 24.85 9.53
CA THR A 406 -9.69 25.33 8.52
C THR A 406 -9.04 24.16 7.79
N LEU A 407 -8.49 23.21 8.53
CA LEU A 407 -7.83 22.03 7.93
C LEU A 407 -8.83 21.12 7.22
N ARG A 408 -10.02 20.91 7.79
CA ARG A 408 -11.07 20.14 7.14
C ARG A 408 -11.48 20.74 5.79
N ALA A 409 -11.59 22.06 5.70
CA ALA A 409 -11.91 22.73 4.44
C ALA A 409 -10.83 22.56 3.37
N GLY A 410 -9.59 22.32 3.79
CA GLY A 410 -8.48 22.01 2.90
C GLY A 410 -8.48 20.58 2.37
N ILE A 411 -9.21 19.65 2.98
CA ILE A 411 -9.19 18.23 2.61
C ILE A 411 -9.71 18.04 1.17
N LYS A 412 -8.90 17.37 0.36
CA LYS A 412 -9.32 16.87 -0.95
C LYS A 412 -9.86 15.45 -0.79
N GLU A 413 -11.00 15.18 -1.39
CA GLU A 413 -11.58 13.84 -1.38
C GLU A 413 -10.63 12.86 -2.08
N PRO A 414 -10.31 11.71 -1.45
CA PRO A 414 -9.45 10.71 -2.05
C PRO A 414 -10.12 10.03 -3.24
N LYS A 415 -9.31 9.47 -4.13
CA LYS A 415 -9.81 8.74 -5.29
C LYS A 415 -10.58 7.50 -4.85
N ASP A 416 -11.74 7.29 -5.45
CA ASP A 416 -12.44 6.02 -5.34
C ASP A 416 -11.76 4.94 -6.20
N TYR A 417 -12.09 3.68 -5.93
CA TYR A 417 -11.52 2.53 -6.62
C TYR A 417 -11.84 2.50 -8.14
N ARG A 418 -12.96 3.08 -8.57
CA ARG A 418 -13.34 3.16 -9.98
C ARG A 418 -12.51 4.21 -10.72
N SER A 419 -12.26 5.34 -10.08
CA SER A 419 -11.39 6.39 -10.63
C SER A 419 -9.95 5.90 -10.75
N SER A 420 -9.43 5.20 -9.74
CA SER A 420 -8.13 4.54 -9.81
C SER A 420 -8.09 3.49 -10.94
N ALA A 421 -9.13 2.68 -11.09
CA ALA A 421 -9.20 1.68 -12.17
C ALA A 421 -9.22 2.32 -13.57
N ARG A 422 -9.87 3.48 -13.76
CA ARG A 422 -9.82 4.21 -15.04
C ARG A 422 -8.41 4.70 -15.37
N GLU A 423 -7.66 5.19 -14.37
CA GLU A 423 -6.26 5.60 -14.57
C GLU A 423 -5.37 4.41 -14.92
N HIS A 424 -5.56 3.27 -14.25
CA HIS A 424 -4.87 2.04 -14.59
C HIS A 424 -5.21 1.58 -16.02
N LEU A 425 -6.48 1.57 -16.39
CA LEU A 425 -6.92 1.18 -17.74
C LEU A 425 -6.34 2.10 -18.82
N ALA A 426 -6.27 3.41 -18.57
CA ALA A 426 -5.61 4.35 -19.48
C ALA A 426 -4.10 4.04 -19.62
N SER A 427 -3.42 3.72 -18.50
CA SER A 427 -2.02 3.31 -18.50
C SER A 427 -1.80 2.00 -19.27
N TYR A 428 -2.70 1.02 -19.10
CA TYR A 428 -2.65 -0.25 -19.82
C TYR A 428 -2.78 -0.05 -21.34
N ARG A 429 -3.77 0.71 -21.80
CA ARG A 429 -3.98 1.03 -23.21
C ARG A 429 -2.77 1.74 -23.82
N SER A 430 -2.20 2.70 -23.11
CA SER A 430 -0.98 3.39 -23.53
C SER A 430 0.21 2.44 -23.70
N ALA A 431 0.38 1.50 -22.77
CA ALA A 431 1.47 0.54 -22.82
C ALA A 431 1.29 -0.48 -23.96
N ILE A 432 0.07 -0.97 -24.19
CA ILE A 432 -0.26 -1.84 -25.33
C ILE A 432 0.05 -1.09 -26.65
N GLY A 433 -0.45 0.14 -26.83
CA GLY A 433 -0.21 0.94 -28.04
C GLY A 433 1.27 1.22 -28.31
N SER A 434 2.06 1.45 -27.27
CA SER A 434 3.51 1.68 -27.41
C SER A 434 4.30 0.44 -27.88
N ARG A 435 3.84 -0.76 -27.55
CA ARG A 435 4.45 -2.02 -28.03
C ARG A 435 4.25 -2.21 -29.53
N PHE A 436 3.07 -1.91 -30.03
CA PHE A 436 2.80 -2.02 -31.48
C PHE A 436 3.51 -0.96 -32.31
N SER A 437 3.87 0.18 -31.71
CA SER A 437 4.60 1.26 -32.38
C SER A 437 6.12 1.04 -32.43
N ALA A 438 6.66 0.30 -31.47
CA ALA A 438 8.05 -0.13 -31.43
C ALA A 438 8.13 -1.49 -32.13
N GLY A 439 8.22 -1.53 -33.48
CA GLY A 439 8.37 -2.77 -34.24
C GLY A 439 9.41 -3.74 -33.66
N PRO A 440 9.42 -5.02 -34.05
CA PRO A 440 10.27 -6.03 -33.42
C PRO A 440 11.73 -5.55 -33.40
N ALA A 441 12.28 -5.41 -32.19
CA ALA A 441 13.69 -5.12 -32.00
C ALA A 441 14.49 -6.25 -32.69
N LEU A 442 15.18 -5.92 -33.74
CA LEU A 442 16.11 -6.87 -34.39
C LEU A 442 17.13 -7.34 -33.34
N PRO A 443 17.40 -8.64 -33.20
CA PRO A 443 18.36 -9.15 -32.26
C PRO A 443 19.75 -8.60 -32.60
N GLY A 444 20.24 -7.81 -31.66
CA GLY A 444 21.58 -7.37 -31.39
C GLY A 444 22.66 -7.41 -32.46
N GLU A 445 23.01 -6.24 -32.98
CA GLU A 445 24.39 -5.98 -33.36
C GLU A 445 25.23 -5.73 -32.08
N LEU A 446 26.07 -6.68 -31.71
CA LEU A 446 27.18 -6.49 -30.78
C LEU A 446 28.04 -5.34 -31.31
N ARG A 447 27.90 -4.14 -30.77
CA ARG A 447 28.85 -3.06 -31.00
C ARG A 447 30.19 -3.49 -30.38
N GLN A 448 31.11 -3.96 -31.24
CA GLN A 448 32.52 -4.00 -30.92
C GLN A 448 32.99 -2.54 -30.81
N SER A 449 33.29 -2.10 -29.60
CA SER A 449 34.08 -0.91 -29.37
C SER A 449 35.52 -1.35 -29.11
N ALA A 450 36.40 -0.96 -30.01
CA ALA A 450 37.85 -1.01 -29.86
C ALA A 450 38.34 -0.05 -28.76
#